data_bb7de8374ca320f820880c3bdb419505
#
_entry.id   bb7de8374ca320f820880c3bdb419505
#
_cell.length_a   1.000
_cell.length_b   1.000
_cell.length_c   1.000
_cell.angle_alpha   90.00
_cell.angle_beta   90.00
_cell.angle_gamma   90.00
#
_symmetry.space_group_name_H-M   'P 1'
#
loop_
_entity.id
_entity.type
_entity.pdbx_description
1 polymer ?
#
loop_
_entity_poly.entity_id
_entity_poly.type
_entity_poly.pdbx_seq_one_letter_code
_entity_poly.pdbx_strand_id
1 'polypeptide(L)'
;MIVHYEVTGPAEAPPLVLSNSLGADLRMWDPQAEALAERFRLVRYDTRGHGGSPVPDGPYSIDHVGQDALALLDHLEIERAHWAGLSLGGMTGMWLAINAPERLDRLVLLCTSAQLGPPETWRERAETVRAQGTEAVADAGIGRWLTERFRAEHPDTAARLREMIAATPDSGYAACCAVIEHMDLTPGLAGITAPTLVIVGAQDPATPPEHGERIAAAVPDARLEVLDPAAHLANVEQPEAVTRLILEHLEA
;
A
#
# COMPACT_ATOMS: atom_id res chain seq x y z
N MET A 1 -5.70 5.16 -16.39
CA MET A 1 -6.82 4.26 -16.71
C MET A 1 -7.74 4.15 -15.52
N ILE A 2 -8.99 3.63 -15.69
CA ILE A 2 -9.84 3.41 -14.52
C ILE A 2 -9.56 2.01 -13.98
N VAL A 3 -9.17 1.96 -12.72
CA VAL A 3 -8.92 0.74 -11.94
C VAL A 3 -10.22 0.23 -11.33
N HIS A 4 -10.26 -1.04 -10.92
CA HIS A 4 -11.37 -1.59 -10.14
C HIS A 4 -11.39 -0.95 -8.75
N TYR A 5 -12.56 -0.55 -8.25
CA TYR A 5 -12.73 0.11 -6.97
C TYR A 5 -14.08 -0.18 -6.33
N GLU A 6 -14.14 0.02 -5.02
CA GLU A 6 -15.37 0.05 -4.22
C GLU A 6 -15.44 1.36 -3.44
N VAL A 7 -16.64 1.91 -3.30
CA VAL A 7 -16.91 3.10 -2.47
C VAL A 7 -17.94 2.73 -1.41
N THR A 8 -17.62 3.01 -0.15
CA THR A 8 -18.50 2.79 1.00
C THR A 8 -18.50 4.02 1.91
N GLY A 9 -19.43 4.07 2.87
CA GLY A 9 -19.58 5.21 3.77
C GLY A 9 -20.43 6.35 3.19
N PRO A 10 -20.63 7.44 3.97
CA PRO A 10 -21.47 8.56 3.55
C PRO A 10 -20.85 9.32 2.36
N ALA A 11 -21.64 9.61 1.34
CA ALA A 11 -21.17 10.27 0.13
C ALA A 11 -20.57 11.67 0.37
N GLU A 12 -21.08 12.38 1.38
CA GLU A 12 -20.67 13.75 1.72
C GLU A 12 -19.53 13.80 2.78
N ALA A 13 -19.11 12.64 3.29
CA ALA A 13 -17.99 12.58 4.22
C ALA A 13 -16.64 12.84 3.51
N PRO A 14 -15.60 13.28 4.24
CA PRO A 14 -14.28 13.46 3.65
C PRO A 14 -13.79 12.19 2.93
N PRO A 15 -13.23 12.30 1.71
CA PRO A 15 -12.76 11.13 0.99
C PRO A 15 -11.48 10.57 1.60
N LEU A 16 -11.44 9.23 1.77
CA LEU A 16 -10.25 8.47 2.15
C LEU A 16 -10.00 7.35 1.13
N VAL A 17 -8.81 7.34 0.54
CA VAL A 17 -8.39 6.27 -0.38
C VAL A 17 -7.46 5.29 0.33
N LEU A 18 -7.75 3.99 0.22
CA LEU A 18 -6.89 2.91 0.70
C LEU A 18 -6.19 2.23 -0.47
N SER A 19 -4.86 2.16 -0.41
CA SER A 19 -4.01 1.62 -1.47
C SER A 19 -3.16 0.44 -0.99
N ASN A 20 -3.07 -0.61 -1.81
CA ASN A 20 -2.67 -1.95 -1.43
C ASN A 20 -1.17 -2.22 -1.59
N SER A 21 -0.70 -3.30 -0.93
CA SER A 21 0.61 -3.90 -1.15
C SER A 21 0.68 -4.62 -2.52
N LEU A 22 1.90 -4.83 -3.02
CA LEU A 22 2.16 -5.72 -4.16
C LEU A 22 1.67 -7.15 -3.85
N GLY A 23 0.89 -7.72 -4.75
CA GLY A 23 0.28 -9.05 -4.58
C GLY A 23 -0.98 -9.06 -3.74
N ALA A 24 -1.52 -7.89 -3.37
CA ALA A 24 -2.76 -7.76 -2.64
C ALA A 24 -3.84 -7.07 -3.48
N ASP A 25 -5.10 -7.38 -3.17
CA ASP A 25 -6.27 -6.65 -3.66
C ASP A 25 -6.93 -5.84 -2.52
N LEU A 26 -8.01 -5.12 -2.83
CA LEU A 26 -8.69 -4.21 -1.90
C LEU A 26 -9.17 -4.88 -0.61
N ARG A 27 -9.34 -6.22 -0.60
CA ARG A 27 -9.76 -6.99 0.59
C ARG A 27 -8.69 -7.06 1.69
N MET A 28 -7.43 -6.69 1.41
CA MET A 28 -6.42 -6.59 2.46
C MET A 28 -6.79 -5.53 3.53
N TRP A 29 -7.68 -4.59 3.18
CA TRP A 29 -8.18 -3.54 4.06
C TRP A 29 -9.51 -3.88 4.75
N ASP A 30 -10.05 -5.11 4.57
CA ASP A 30 -11.30 -5.51 5.22
C ASP A 30 -11.30 -5.28 6.74
N PRO A 31 -10.17 -5.49 7.48
CA PRO A 31 -10.14 -5.22 8.92
C PRO A 31 -10.39 -3.75 9.31
N GLN A 32 -10.16 -2.79 8.42
CA GLN A 32 -10.35 -1.36 8.65
C GLN A 32 -11.64 -0.82 8.04
N ALA A 33 -12.21 -1.55 7.07
CA ALA A 33 -13.22 -1.01 6.16
C ALA A 33 -14.47 -0.48 6.87
N GLU A 34 -15.03 -1.25 7.80
CA GLU A 34 -16.27 -0.89 8.51
C GLU A 34 -16.07 0.39 9.34
N ALA A 35 -15.05 0.41 10.20
CA ALA A 35 -14.80 1.54 11.10
C ALA A 35 -14.43 2.84 10.34
N LEU A 36 -13.66 2.73 9.25
CA LEU A 36 -13.32 3.89 8.44
C LEU A 36 -14.52 4.39 7.62
N ALA A 37 -15.38 3.49 7.14
CA ALA A 37 -16.59 3.86 6.40
C ALA A 37 -17.66 4.57 7.26
N GLU A 38 -17.60 4.48 8.58
CA GLU A 38 -18.45 5.27 9.47
C GLU A 38 -18.12 6.79 9.43
N ARG A 39 -16.90 7.14 9.06
CA ARG A 39 -16.34 8.50 9.14
C ARG A 39 -16.00 9.11 7.79
N PHE A 40 -15.69 8.29 6.79
CA PHE A 40 -15.16 8.72 5.51
C PHE A 40 -15.99 8.19 4.34
N ARG A 41 -15.99 8.92 3.23
CA ARG A 41 -16.29 8.34 1.92
C ARG A 41 -15.10 7.48 1.54
N LEU A 42 -15.17 6.20 1.91
CA LEU A 42 -14.06 5.26 1.81
C LEU A 42 -13.96 4.69 0.39
N VAL A 43 -12.84 4.93 -0.27
CA VAL A 43 -12.50 4.37 -1.58
C VAL A 43 -11.41 3.32 -1.41
N ARG A 44 -11.70 2.07 -1.75
CA ARG A 44 -10.72 0.99 -1.85
C ARG A 44 -10.57 0.61 -3.31
N TYR A 45 -9.37 0.37 -3.78
CA TYR A 45 -9.15 0.03 -5.18
C TYR A 45 -8.05 -1.01 -5.35
N ASP A 46 -8.10 -1.73 -6.48
CA ASP A 46 -7.06 -2.65 -6.89
C ASP A 46 -6.04 -1.91 -7.76
N THR A 47 -4.77 -2.01 -7.41
CA THR A 47 -3.68 -1.48 -8.25
C THR A 47 -3.71 -2.14 -9.64
N ARG A 48 -3.32 -1.41 -10.71
CA ARG A 48 -3.16 -2.02 -12.04
C ARG A 48 -2.45 -3.37 -11.96
N GLY A 49 -2.93 -4.36 -12.70
CA GLY A 49 -2.37 -5.70 -12.69
C GLY A 49 -2.74 -6.56 -11.49
N HIS A 50 -3.64 -6.10 -10.61
CA HIS A 50 -4.11 -6.81 -9.41
C HIS A 50 -5.63 -6.86 -9.35
N GLY A 51 -6.14 -7.86 -8.62
CA GLY A 51 -7.56 -8.01 -8.34
C GLY A 51 -8.45 -7.91 -9.58
N GLY A 52 -9.46 -7.05 -9.53
CA GLY A 52 -10.37 -6.77 -10.65
C GLY A 52 -9.87 -5.69 -11.62
N SER A 53 -8.68 -5.09 -11.38
CA SER A 53 -8.15 -4.04 -12.25
C SER A 53 -7.58 -4.56 -13.57
N PRO A 54 -7.60 -3.75 -14.64
CA PRO A 54 -6.97 -4.11 -15.90
C PRO A 54 -5.48 -4.46 -15.76
N VAL A 55 -5.00 -5.35 -16.63
CA VAL A 55 -3.61 -5.82 -16.68
C VAL A 55 -2.99 -5.37 -18.00
N PRO A 56 -2.60 -4.09 -18.15
CA PRO A 56 -1.93 -3.63 -19.36
C PRO A 56 -0.55 -4.25 -19.51
N ASP A 57 0.02 -4.18 -20.72
CA ASP A 57 1.39 -4.62 -20.94
C ASP A 57 2.37 -3.80 -20.09
N GLY A 58 3.35 -4.50 -19.48
CA GLY A 58 4.41 -3.88 -18.68
C GLY A 58 5.69 -3.60 -19.48
N PRO A 59 6.76 -3.13 -18.81
CA PRO A 59 6.86 -2.90 -17.36
C PRO A 59 6.09 -1.68 -16.88
N TYR A 60 5.69 -1.66 -15.60
CA TYR A 60 5.08 -0.47 -15.01
C TYR A 60 6.14 0.39 -14.31
N SER A 61 5.81 1.67 -14.11
CA SER A 61 6.60 2.63 -13.33
C SER A 61 5.77 3.21 -12.18
N ILE A 62 6.42 3.88 -11.24
CA ILE A 62 5.72 4.60 -10.17
C ILE A 62 4.81 5.70 -10.74
N ASP A 63 5.18 6.32 -11.87
CA ASP A 63 4.34 7.30 -12.55
C ASP A 63 3.05 6.65 -13.07
N HIS A 64 3.11 5.43 -13.59
CA HIS A 64 1.92 4.73 -14.06
C HIS A 64 0.91 4.49 -12.93
N VAL A 65 1.36 4.05 -11.74
CA VAL A 65 0.45 3.79 -10.61
C VAL A 65 -0.06 5.10 -9.99
N GLY A 66 0.79 6.13 -9.94
CA GLY A 66 0.39 7.47 -9.49
C GLY A 66 -0.64 8.11 -10.42
N GLN A 67 -0.46 8.01 -11.74
CA GLN A 67 -1.43 8.52 -12.72
C GLN A 67 -2.77 7.77 -12.68
N ASP A 68 -2.77 6.46 -12.38
CA ASP A 68 -4.03 5.73 -12.17
C ASP A 68 -4.76 6.21 -10.92
N ALA A 69 -4.03 6.50 -9.84
CA ALA A 69 -4.62 7.07 -8.63
C ALA A 69 -5.27 8.43 -8.92
N LEU A 70 -4.60 9.31 -9.67
CA LEU A 70 -5.18 10.60 -10.09
C LEU A 70 -6.40 10.40 -10.98
N ALA A 71 -6.34 9.47 -11.95
CA ALA A 71 -7.47 9.16 -12.81
C ALA A 71 -8.68 8.60 -12.04
N LEU A 72 -8.45 7.83 -10.97
CA LEU A 72 -9.51 7.36 -10.06
C LEU A 72 -10.14 8.52 -9.30
N LEU A 73 -9.35 9.44 -8.74
CA LEU A 73 -9.88 10.63 -8.07
C LEU A 73 -10.71 11.49 -9.02
N ASP A 74 -10.22 11.72 -10.25
CA ASP A 74 -10.94 12.49 -11.27
C ASP A 74 -12.26 11.81 -11.68
N HIS A 75 -12.24 10.47 -11.86
CA HIS A 75 -13.43 9.69 -12.20
C HIS A 75 -14.51 9.75 -11.11
N LEU A 76 -14.09 9.83 -9.84
CA LEU A 76 -14.99 9.91 -8.68
C LEU A 76 -15.36 11.36 -8.32
N GLU A 77 -14.91 12.35 -9.12
CA GLU A 77 -15.09 13.78 -8.87
C GLU A 77 -14.57 14.20 -7.47
N ILE A 78 -13.44 13.61 -7.06
CA ILE A 78 -12.75 13.92 -5.80
C ILE A 78 -11.61 14.89 -6.09
N GLU A 79 -11.75 16.14 -5.67
CA GLU A 79 -10.69 17.14 -5.84
C GLU A 79 -9.50 16.85 -4.93
N ARG A 80 -9.76 16.49 -3.67
CA ARG A 80 -8.76 16.26 -2.64
C ARG A 80 -9.19 15.14 -1.72
N ALA A 81 -8.28 14.26 -1.32
CA ALA A 81 -8.55 13.11 -0.46
C ALA A 81 -7.46 12.91 0.60
N HIS A 82 -7.82 12.26 1.70
CA HIS A 82 -6.87 11.56 2.53
C HIS A 82 -6.39 10.29 1.82
N TRP A 83 -5.16 9.89 2.08
CA TRP A 83 -4.56 8.69 1.50
C TRP A 83 -3.94 7.82 2.59
N ALA A 84 -4.29 6.54 2.64
CA ALA A 84 -3.61 5.54 3.44
C ALA A 84 -3.11 4.42 2.53
N GLY A 85 -1.79 4.26 2.46
CA GLY A 85 -1.16 3.29 1.57
C GLY A 85 -0.21 2.36 2.31
N LEU A 86 -0.31 1.06 2.01
CA LEU A 86 0.59 0.05 2.54
C LEU A 86 1.57 -0.40 1.45
N SER A 87 2.89 -0.38 1.74
CA SER A 87 3.93 -0.85 0.83
C SER A 87 3.89 -0.12 -0.53
N LEU A 88 3.58 -0.82 -1.63
CA LEU A 88 3.38 -0.21 -2.95
C LEU A 88 2.33 0.92 -2.92
N GLY A 89 1.27 0.75 -2.12
CA GLY A 89 0.27 1.79 -1.90
C GLY A 89 0.82 3.03 -1.17
N GLY A 90 1.78 2.84 -0.26
CA GLY A 90 2.53 3.91 0.38
C GLY A 90 3.48 4.63 -0.59
N MET A 91 4.15 3.87 -1.48
CA MET A 91 4.96 4.42 -2.57
C MET A 91 4.11 5.29 -3.50
N THR A 92 2.90 4.82 -3.85
CA THR A 92 1.93 5.59 -4.63
C THR A 92 1.51 6.88 -3.91
N GLY A 93 1.26 6.80 -2.59
CA GLY A 93 0.94 7.96 -1.76
C GLY A 93 2.07 9.00 -1.71
N MET A 94 3.32 8.57 -1.56
CA MET A 94 4.48 9.46 -1.63
C MET A 94 4.61 10.10 -3.02
N TRP A 95 4.39 9.33 -4.09
CA TRP A 95 4.40 9.88 -5.45
C TRP A 95 3.33 10.96 -5.63
N LEU A 96 2.10 10.74 -5.14
CA LEU A 96 1.02 11.75 -5.16
C LEU A 96 1.42 13.01 -4.37
N ALA A 97 1.96 12.84 -3.17
CA ALA A 97 2.38 13.95 -2.32
C ALA A 97 3.49 14.81 -2.95
N ILE A 98 4.34 14.21 -3.79
CA ILE A 98 5.42 14.89 -4.51
C ILE A 98 4.94 15.56 -5.80
N ASN A 99 4.08 14.88 -6.57
CA ASN A 99 3.75 15.29 -7.94
C ASN A 99 2.39 15.97 -8.09
N ALA A 100 1.49 15.81 -7.11
CA ALA A 100 0.14 16.39 -7.07
C ALA A 100 -0.28 16.74 -5.63
N PRO A 101 0.51 17.54 -4.89
CA PRO A 101 0.27 17.82 -3.46
C PRO A 101 -1.10 18.44 -3.18
N GLU A 102 -1.67 19.18 -4.15
CA GLU A 102 -3.00 19.76 -4.06
C GLU A 102 -4.13 18.72 -4.01
N ARG A 103 -3.86 17.47 -4.43
CA ARG A 103 -4.83 16.37 -4.42
C ARG A 103 -4.86 15.60 -3.10
N LEU A 104 -3.91 15.89 -2.18
CA LEU A 104 -3.80 15.22 -0.89
C LEU A 104 -4.10 16.15 0.27
N ASP A 105 -4.88 15.65 1.23
CA ASP A 105 -5.13 16.32 2.50
C ASP A 105 -4.16 15.85 3.59
N ARG A 106 -4.25 14.58 3.97
CA ARG A 106 -3.35 13.93 4.93
C ARG A 106 -2.87 12.59 4.36
N LEU A 107 -1.68 12.18 4.77
CA LEU A 107 -1.01 11.00 4.25
C LEU A 107 -0.72 10.01 5.38
N VAL A 108 -1.09 8.74 5.17
CA VAL A 108 -0.71 7.62 6.04
C VAL A 108 0.10 6.62 5.23
N LEU A 109 1.31 6.36 5.67
CA LEU A 109 2.30 5.49 5.04
C LEU A 109 2.55 4.27 5.93
N LEU A 110 2.05 3.09 5.55
CA LEU A 110 2.21 1.86 6.31
C LEU A 110 3.27 0.96 5.66
N CYS A 111 4.23 0.47 6.45
CA CYS A 111 5.17 -0.58 6.05
C CYS A 111 5.67 -0.37 4.61
N THR A 112 6.28 0.78 4.34
CA THR A 112 6.66 1.22 2.99
C THR A 112 8.07 1.79 2.95
N SER A 113 8.54 2.13 1.76
CA SER A 113 9.87 2.68 1.52
C SER A 113 9.86 3.69 0.38
N ALA A 114 10.70 4.71 0.47
CA ALA A 114 10.92 5.66 -0.63
C ALA A 114 11.86 5.10 -1.70
N GLN A 115 12.71 4.13 -1.34
CA GLN A 115 13.57 3.37 -2.24
C GLN A 115 13.80 1.99 -1.64
N LEU A 116 13.58 0.93 -2.41
CA LEU A 116 13.65 -0.45 -1.92
C LEU A 116 14.55 -1.30 -2.82
N GLY A 117 15.81 -1.37 -2.46
CA GLY A 117 16.83 -2.17 -3.15
C GLY A 117 17.14 -3.50 -2.45
N PRO A 118 18.03 -4.30 -3.03
CA PRO A 118 18.67 -4.08 -4.33
C PRO A 118 17.73 -4.36 -5.51
N PRO A 119 17.88 -3.63 -6.64
CA PRO A 119 17.03 -3.79 -7.83
C PRO A 119 16.98 -5.22 -8.38
N GLU A 120 18.09 -5.96 -8.27
CA GLU A 120 18.22 -7.34 -8.73
C GLU A 120 17.19 -8.26 -8.09
N THR A 121 16.90 -8.07 -6.81
CA THR A 121 15.88 -8.87 -6.08
C THR A 121 14.52 -8.77 -6.72
N TRP A 122 14.14 -7.60 -7.20
CA TRP A 122 12.84 -7.35 -7.84
C TRP A 122 12.80 -7.92 -9.26
N ARG A 123 13.92 -7.82 -9.99
CA ARG A 123 14.08 -8.42 -11.30
C ARG A 123 13.96 -9.94 -11.24
N GLU A 124 14.72 -10.59 -10.34
CA GLU A 124 14.68 -12.03 -10.13
C GLU A 124 13.28 -12.52 -9.71
N ARG A 125 12.59 -11.75 -8.86
CA ARG A 125 11.20 -12.05 -8.49
C ARG A 125 10.26 -11.96 -9.69
N ALA A 126 10.38 -10.93 -10.52
CA ALA A 126 9.59 -10.79 -11.74
C ALA A 126 9.87 -11.93 -12.73
N GLU A 127 11.12 -12.36 -12.88
CA GLU A 127 11.51 -13.50 -13.72
C GLU A 127 10.92 -14.80 -13.19
N THR A 128 10.99 -15.04 -11.88
CA THR A 128 10.38 -16.21 -11.22
C THR A 128 8.88 -16.26 -11.49
N VAL A 129 8.18 -15.14 -11.30
CA VAL A 129 6.73 -15.06 -11.53
C VAL A 129 6.38 -15.26 -13.00
N ARG A 130 7.14 -14.68 -13.95
CA ARG A 130 6.93 -14.93 -15.38
C ARG A 130 7.13 -16.38 -15.79
N ALA A 131 8.05 -17.08 -15.14
CA ALA A 131 8.38 -18.47 -15.47
C ALA A 131 7.49 -19.50 -14.77
N GLN A 132 7.01 -19.23 -13.56
CA GLN A 132 6.42 -20.20 -12.66
C GLN A 132 5.07 -19.75 -12.05
N GLY A 133 4.63 -18.54 -12.38
CA GLY A 133 3.40 -17.94 -11.82
C GLY A 133 3.58 -17.33 -10.44
N THR A 134 2.59 -16.55 -10.01
CA THR A 134 2.52 -15.92 -8.68
C THR A 134 2.46 -16.94 -7.55
N GLU A 135 1.94 -18.14 -7.81
CA GLU A 135 1.95 -19.27 -6.89
C GLU A 135 3.36 -19.57 -6.34
N ALA A 136 4.39 -19.46 -7.19
CA ALA A 136 5.78 -19.74 -6.81
C ALA A 136 6.35 -18.78 -5.76
N VAL A 137 5.77 -17.60 -5.61
CA VAL A 137 6.22 -16.57 -4.65
C VAL A 137 5.27 -16.40 -3.46
N ALA A 138 4.12 -17.09 -3.46
CA ALA A 138 3.07 -16.92 -2.47
C ALA A 138 3.52 -17.29 -1.05
N ASP A 139 4.18 -18.44 -0.85
CA ASP A 139 4.64 -18.89 0.47
C ASP A 139 5.72 -17.96 1.05
N ALA A 140 6.66 -17.54 0.22
CA ALA A 140 7.66 -16.56 0.63
C ALA A 140 7.03 -15.18 0.87
N GLY A 141 5.98 -14.83 0.12
CA GLY A 141 5.17 -13.63 0.30
C GLY A 141 4.51 -13.57 1.67
N ILE A 142 3.74 -14.60 2.01
CA ILE A 142 3.05 -14.68 3.30
C ILE A 142 4.03 -14.73 4.48
N GLY A 143 5.20 -15.35 4.29
CA GLY A 143 6.28 -15.38 5.29
C GLY A 143 6.88 -13.99 5.59
N ARG A 144 6.80 -13.05 4.65
CA ARG A 144 7.17 -11.65 4.86
C ARG A 144 6.01 -10.80 5.37
N TRP A 145 4.78 -11.13 4.98
CA TRP A 145 3.59 -10.33 5.32
C TRP A 145 3.20 -10.45 6.78
N LEU A 146 3.34 -11.66 7.35
CA LEU A 146 2.85 -11.98 8.69
C LEU A 146 3.95 -12.60 9.55
N THR A 147 3.97 -12.27 10.83
CA THR A 147 4.83 -12.93 11.80
C THR A 147 4.54 -14.44 11.88
N GLU A 148 5.53 -15.23 12.25
CA GLU A 148 5.37 -16.67 12.43
C GLU A 148 4.27 -16.98 13.47
N ARG A 149 4.25 -16.22 14.57
CA ARG A 149 3.24 -16.33 15.61
C ARG A 149 1.84 -16.10 15.06
N PHE A 150 1.62 -14.99 14.33
CA PHE A 150 0.30 -14.67 13.78
C PHE A 150 -0.19 -15.76 12.81
N ARG A 151 0.70 -16.27 11.94
CA ARG A 151 0.35 -17.38 11.02
C ARG A 151 -0.06 -18.64 11.74
N ALA A 152 0.57 -18.95 12.87
CA ALA A 152 0.23 -20.12 13.69
C ALA A 152 -1.09 -19.93 14.44
N GLU A 153 -1.37 -18.74 14.96
CA GLU A 153 -2.59 -18.39 15.70
C GLU A 153 -3.80 -18.16 14.77
N HIS A 154 -3.57 -17.71 13.50
CA HIS A 154 -4.61 -17.34 12.52
C HIS A 154 -4.39 -18.01 11.15
N PRO A 155 -4.38 -19.36 11.08
CA PRO A 155 -4.05 -20.10 9.85
C PRO A 155 -5.01 -19.81 8.68
N ASP A 156 -6.30 -19.59 8.96
CA ASP A 156 -7.30 -19.29 7.93
C ASP A 156 -7.06 -17.91 7.29
N THR A 157 -6.67 -16.92 8.09
CA THR A 157 -6.30 -15.59 7.59
C THR A 157 -5.02 -15.68 6.75
N ALA A 158 -4.01 -16.41 7.21
CA ALA A 158 -2.78 -16.63 6.46
C ALA A 158 -3.04 -17.33 5.13
N ALA A 159 -3.90 -18.37 5.11
CA ALA A 159 -4.27 -19.08 3.89
C ALA A 159 -5.00 -18.18 2.89
N ARG A 160 -5.97 -17.37 3.35
CA ARG A 160 -6.69 -16.40 2.50
C ARG A 160 -5.77 -15.36 1.88
N LEU A 161 -4.81 -14.82 2.65
CA LEU A 161 -3.84 -13.84 2.16
C LEU A 161 -2.82 -14.48 1.19
N ARG A 162 -2.42 -15.74 1.44
CA ARG A 162 -1.60 -16.51 0.51
C ARG A 162 -2.30 -16.69 -0.83
N GLU A 163 -3.58 -17.08 -0.80
CA GLU A 163 -4.41 -17.21 -1.99
C GLU A 163 -4.54 -15.89 -2.74
N MET A 164 -4.64 -14.76 -2.04
CA MET A 164 -4.67 -13.43 -2.66
C MET A 164 -3.41 -13.15 -3.47
N ILE A 165 -2.22 -13.50 -2.97
CA ILE A 165 -0.96 -13.40 -3.73
C ILE A 165 -1.01 -14.33 -4.95
N ALA A 166 -1.38 -15.61 -4.74
CA ALA A 166 -1.41 -16.62 -5.79
C ALA A 166 -2.42 -16.33 -6.91
N ALA A 167 -3.52 -15.63 -6.58
CA ALA A 167 -4.54 -15.22 -7.54
C ALA A 167 -4.20 -13.94 -8.31
N THR A 168 -3.13 -13.21 -7.94
CA THR A 168 -2.71 -12.03 -8.68
C THR A 168 -2.23 -12.42 -10.08
N PRO A 169 -2.68 -11.74 -11.16
CA PRO A 169 -2.21 -12.04 -12.52
C PRO A 169 -0.68 -11.98 -12.63
N ASP A 170 -0.06 -13.03 -13.15
CA ASP A 170 1.40 -13.17 -13.23
C ASP A 170 2.07 -12.00 -13.93
N SER A 171 1.53 -11.59 -15.09
CA SER A 171 2.05 -10.45 -15.86
C SER A 171 1.91 -9.13 -15.10
N GLY A 172 0.81 -8.94 -14.36
CA GLY A 172 0.56 -7.76 -13.53
C GLY A 172 1.52 -7.67 -12.35
N TYR A 173 1.66 -8.76 -11.60
CA TYR A 173 2.62 -8.85 -10.50
C TYR A 173 4.06 -8.56 -10.96
N ALA A 174 4.49 -9.25 -12.02
CA ALA A 174 5.84 -9.08 -12.57
C ALA A 174 6.08 -7.67 -13.13
N ALA A 175 5.05 -7.03 -13.71
CA ALA A 175 5.14 -5.66 -14.19
C ALA A 175 5.20 -4.65 -13.02
N CYS A 176 4.51 -4.91 -11.90
CA CYS A 176 4.62 -4.10 -10.68
C CYS A 176 5.95 -4.29 -9.94
N CYS A 177 6.64 -5.44 -10.06
CA CYS A 177 8.00 -5.56 -9.56
C CYS A 177 8.94 -4.51 -10.15
N ALA A 178 8.76 -4.15 -11.43
CA ALA A 178 9.55 -3.12 -12.09
C ALA A 178 9.30 -1.71 -11.49
N VAL A 179 8.12 -1.44 -10.95
CA VAL A 179 7.85 -0.18 -10.21
C VAL A 179 8.84 -0.06 -9.07
N ILE A 180 8.96 -1.11 -8.26
CA ILE A 180 9.81 -1.10 -7.05
C ILE A 180 11.30 -1.19 -7.42
N GLU A 181 11.64 -1.94 -8.48
CA GLU A 181 13.00 -2.07 -9.00
C GLU A 181 13.62 -0.71 -9.36
N HIS A 182 12.81 0.20 -9.92
CA HIS A 182 13.33 1.42 -10.54
C HIS A 182 12.97 2.70 -9.80
N MET A 183 12.05 2.67 -8.83
CA MET A 183 11.65 3.87 -8.14
C MET A 183 12.70 4.36 -7.15
N ASP A 184 12.87 5.67 -7.10
CA ASP A 184 13.53 6.41 -6.01
C ASP A 184 12.75 7.71 -5.76
N LEU A 185 12.00 7.74 -4.66
CA LEU A 185 11.22 8.89 -4.21
C LEU A 185 11.96 9.71 -3.14
N THR A 186 13.15 9.25 -2.71
CA THR A 186 13.97 9.90 -1.68
C THR A 186 14.20 11.39 -1.95
N PRO A 187 14.53 11.82 -3.20
CA PRO A 187 14.80 13.24 -3.46
C PRO A 187 13.59 14.16 -3.27
N GLY A 188 12.36 13.62 -3.36
CA GLY A 188 11.12 14.38 -3.25
C GLY A 188 10.56 14.48 -1.83
N LEU A 189 11.02 13.66 -0.87
CA LEU A 189 10.43 13.55 0.47
C LEU A 189 10.39 14.88 1.23
N ALA A 190 11.45 15.68 1.14
CA ALA A 190 11.52 16.99 1.81
C ALA A 190 10.52 18.01 1.27
N GLY A 191 9.94 17.77 0.09
CA GLY A 191 8.91 18.61 -0.51
C GLY A 191 7.47 18.20 -0.14
N ILE A 192 7.27 17.11 0.58
CA ILE A 192 5.93 16.66 1.01
C ILE A 192 5.41 17.64 2.07
N THR A 193 4.27 18.26 1.78
CA THR A 193 3.63 19.26 2.65
C THR A 193 2.41 18.72 3.39
N ALA A 194 1.86 17.58 2.97
CA ALA A 194 0.75 16.93 3.65
C ALA A 194 1.19 16.42 5.03
N PRO A 195 0.45 16.69 6.12
CA PRO A 195 0.70 16.04 7.40
C PRO A 195 0.76 14.53 7.23
N THR A 196 1.84 13.91 7.70
CA THR A 196 2.15 12.52 7.38
C THR A 196 2.28 11.66 8.63
N LEU A 197 1.56 10.53 8.66
CA LEU A 197 1.75 9.46 9.64
C LEU A 197 2.49 8.31 8.97
N VAL A 198 3.61 7.89 9.54
CA VAL A 198 4.35 6.70 9.15
C VAL A 198 4.12 5.61 10.18
N ILE A 199 3.67 4.43 9.76
CA ILE A 199 3.45 3.26 10.62
C ILE A 199 4.36 2.14 10.11
N VAL A 200 5.12 1.51 11.01
CA VAL A 200 5.99 0.37 10.69
C VAL A 200 5.72 -0.81 11.61
N GLY A 201 5.87 -2.03 11.10
CA GLY A 201 5.90 -3.24 11.90
C GLY A 201 7.33 -3.48 12.41
N ALA A 202 7.49 -3.69 13.72
CA ALA A 202 8.81 -3.92 14.32
C ALA A 202 9.53 -5.18 13.78
N GLN A 203 8.76 -6.12 13.24
CA GLN A 203 9.24 -7.40 12.73
C GLN A 203 9.08 -7.51 11.20
N ASP A 204 8.92 -6.38 10.50
CA ASP A 204 8.74 -6.36 9.04
C ASP A 204 10.06 -6.67 8.31
N PRO A 205 10.18 -7.82 7.62
CA PRO A 205 11.38 -8.15 6.88
C PRO A 205 11.36 -7.62 5.44
N ALA A 206 10.24 -7.10 4.97
CA ALA A 206 10.09 -6.57 3.61
C ALA A 206 10.49 -5.09 3.53
N THR A 207 10.03 -4.30 4.48
CA THR A 207 10.41 -2.90 4.68
C THR A 207 10.73 -2.70 6.17
N PRO A 208 11.91 -3.13 6.63
CA PRO A 208 12.34 -2.97 8.02
C PRO A 208 12.14 -1.55 8.55
N PRO A 209 11.97 -1.37 9.89
CA PRO A 209 11.63 -0.07 10.51
C PRO A 209 12.48 1.10 10.04
N GLU A 210 13.74 0.87 9.70
CA GLU A 210 14.66 1.90 9.21
C GLU A 210 14.19 2.59 7.93
N HIS A 211 13.32 1.96 7.13
CA HIS A 211 12.72 2.60 5.95
C HIS A 211 11.70 3.68 6.36
N GLY A 212 10.84 3.35 7.33
CA GLY A 212 9.92 4.33 7.91
C GLY A 212 10.61 5.45 8.67
N GLU A 213 11.66 5.14 9.41
CA GLU A 213 12.50 6.13 10.10
C GLU A 213 13.10 7.13 9.13
N ARG A 214 13.64 6.67 7.98
CA ARG A 214 14.17 7.56 6.93
C ARG A 214 13.09 8.45 6.32
N ILE A 215 11.89 7.91 6.07
CA ILE A 215 10.76 8.71 5.57
C ILE A 215 10.37 9.77 6.61
N ALA A 216 10.17 9.36 7.86
CA ALA A 216 9.77 10.29 8.93
C ALA A 216 10.82 11.38 9.22
N ALA A 217 12.11 11.04 9.05
CA ALA A 217 13.17 12.02 9.21
C ALA A 217 13.28 13.01 8.03
N ALA A 218 12.82 12.63 6.84
CA ALA A 218 12.93 13.44 5.64
C ALA A 218 11.69 14.30 5.34
N VAL A 219 10.50 13.86 5.76
CA VAL A 219 9.23 14.58 5.58
C VAL A 219 9.05 15.59 6.72
N PRO A 220 8.86 16.89 6.44
CA PRO A 220 8.89 17.94 7.48
C PRO A 220 7.84 17.80 8.58
N ASP A 221 6.63 17.37 8.27
CA ASP A 221 5.52 17.17 9.23
C ASP A 221 5.12 15.70 9.29
N ALA A 222 6.09 14.87 9.69
CA ALA A 222 5.87 13.43 9.81
C ALA A 222 5.99 12.94 11.26
N ARG A 223 5.07 12.04 11.63
CA ARG A 223 5.08 11.27 12.88
C ARG A 223 5.32 9.81 12.57
N LEU A 224 6.17 9.13 13.35
CA LEU A 224 6.46 7.70 13.25
C LEU A 224 5.81 6.93 14.41
N GLU A 225 5.15 5.83 14.07
CA GLU A 225 4.61 4.85 15.01
C GLU A 225 5.16 3.46 14.69
N VAL A 226 5.62 2.75 15.73
CA VAL A 226 6.15 1.39 15.61
C VAL A 226 5.19 0.43 16.29
N LEU A 227 4.70 -0.56 15.54
CA LEU A 227 3.81 -1.60 16.05
C LEU A 227 4.60 -2.88 16.33
N ASP A 228 4.56 -3.35 17.59
CA ASP A 228 5.20 -4.59 18.04
C ASP A 228 4.21 -5.42 18.87
N PRO A 229 3.97 -6.71 18.53
CA PRO A 229 4.53 -7.42 17.38
C PRO A 229 3.73 -7.17 16.10
N ALA A 230 4.38 -6.80 15.00
CA ALA A 230 3.79 -6.77 13.67
C ALA A 230 4.86 -6.91 12.59
N ALA A 231 4.51 -7.61 11.49
CA ALA A 231 5.30 -7.67 10.27
C ALA A 231 4.76 -6.70 9.20
N HIS A 232 4.84 -7.07 7.92
CA HIS A 232 4.53 -6.18 6.79
C HIS A 232 3.05 -5.80 6.68
N LEU A 233 2.11 -6.74 6.93
CA LEU A 233 0.69 -6.42 6.99
C LEU A 233 0.27 -6.07 8.42
N ALA A 234 0.86 -5.03 8.99
CA ALA A 234 0.55 -4.55 10.33
C ALA A 234 -0.94 -4.21 10.51
N ASN A 235 -1.63 -3.81 9.43
CA ASN A 235 -3.06 -3.58 9.41
C ASN A 235 -3.91 -4.84 9.63
N VAL A 236 -3.37 -6.01 9.29
CA VAL A 236 -4.03 -7.31 9.53
C VAL A 236 -3.65 -7.85 10.90
N GLU A 237 -2.40 -7.71 11.32
CA GLU A 237 -1.92 -8.26 12.58
C GLU A 237 -2.38 -7.44 13.80
N GLN A 238 -2.52 -6.12 13.64
CA GLN A 238 -2.97 -5.20 14.69
C GLN A 238 -4.08 -4.24 14.17
N PRO A 239 -5.25 -4.79 13.77
CA PRO A 239 -6.27 -4.03 13.07
C PRO A 239 -6.81 -2.86 13.88
N GLU A 240 -7.06 -3.04 15.18
CA GLU A 240 -7.60 -1.99 16.05
C GLU A 240 -6.58 -0.85 16.26
N ALA A 241 -5.30 -1.20 16.43
CA ALA A 241 -4.25 -0.20 16.59
C ALA A 241 -4.05 0.64 15.33
N VAL A 242 -4.00 -0.02 14.16
CA VAL A 242 -3.87 0.67 12.86
C VAL A 242 -5.09 1.54 12.58
N THR A 243 -6.31 1.03 12.78
CA THR A 243 -7.55 1.80 12.59
C THR A 243 -7.56 3.05 13.47
N ARG A 244 -7.24 2.91 14.76
CA ARG A 244 -7.18 4.03 15.70
C ARG A 244 -6.15 5.08 15.27
N LEU A 245 -4.94 4.68 14.89
CA LEU A 245 -3.88 5.58 14.43
C LEU A 245 -4.27 6.35 13.16
N ILE A 246 -4.95 5.67 12.22
CA ILE A 246 -5.49 6.31 11.00
C ILE A 246 -6.52 7.36 11.39
N LEU A 247 -7.52 7.01 12.21
CA LEU A 247 -8.58 7.94 12.65
C LEU A 247 -8.01 9.15 13.40
N GLU A 248 -7.14 8.93 14.39
CA GLU A 248 -6.48 9.99 15.15
C GLU A 248 -5.70 10.97 14.26
N HIS A 249 -5.04 10.45 13.22
CA HIS A 249 -4.29 11.28 12.30
C HIS A 249 -5.16 12.05 11.32
N LEU A 250 -6.23 11.43 10.80
CA LEU A 250 -7.07 12.05 9.78
C LEU A 250 -8.09 13.04 10.35
N GLU A 251 -8.45 12.93 11.62
CA GLU A 251 -9.40 13.82 12.32
C GLU A 251 -8.71 14.95 13.10
N ALA A 252 -7.36 15.06 13.10
CA ALA A 252 -6.56 16.01 13.89
C ALA A 252 -6.62 17.47 13.37
#